data_09130d09896c7e1b518169c3580447af
#
_entry.id   09130d09896c7e1b518169c3580447af
#
_cell.length_a   1.000
_cell.length_b   1.000
_cell.length_c   1.000
_cell.angle_alpha   90.00
_cell.angle_beta   90.00
_cell.angle_gamma   90.00
#
_symmetry.space_group_name_H-M   'P 1'
#
loop_
_entity.id
_entity.type
_entity.pdbx_description
1 polymer ?
#
loop_
_entity_poly.entity_id
_entity_poly.type
_entity_poly.pdbx_seq_one_letter_code
_entity_poly.pdbx_strand_id
1 'polypeptide(L)'
;MVRFVMVNRRLPCPADGSLASGNAEQGLEQPHPGTAACTVPALANGVVPWRTLGLAQGDATDAWNTLITYRVWAGVAVAANALTQADGMNMNWDPATQNAQIQGFLQAGGFRVCSASPCAAGTAAELATRTNMTGAAYVLISHGANRVHGFNTDGVYLATANGPGPGPLEDINRNALATRTAAPNDFYIDSELAESPTAYYDDIVLRPTVMAVAMAAGLGPRRP
;
A
#
# COMPACT_ATOMS: atom_id res chain seq x y z
N MET A 1 6.65 6.02 -8.29
CA MET A 1 5.61 6.55 -7.38
C MET A 1 5.66 8.08 -7.25
N VAL A 2 6.73 8.70 -6.77
CA VAL A 2 6.84 10.17 -6.55
C VAL A 2 6.49 11.00 -7.78
N ARG A 3 7.02 10.64 -8.97
CA ARG A 3 6.70 11.34 -10.23
C ARG A 3 5.20 11.30 -10.55
N PHE A 4 4.54 10.18 -10.32
CA PHE A 4 3.09 10.07 -10.51
C PHE A 4 2.33 11.01 -9.57
N VAL A 5 2.71 11.03 -8.28
CA VAL A 5 2.10 11.89 -7.27
C VAL A 5 2.31 13.37 -7.59
N MET A 6 3.50 13.76 -8.04
CA MET A 6 3.82 15.15 -8.43
C MET A 6 2.89 15.65 -9.55
N VAL A 7 2.58 14.80 -10.53
CA VAL A 7 1.76 15.16 -11.70
C VAL A 7 0.27 15.06 -11.38
N ASN A 8 -0.15 13.99 -10.71
CA ASN A 8 -1.56 13.66 -10.51
C ASN A 8 -2.10 14.13 -9.15
N ARG A 9 -1.24 14.60 -8.24
CA ARG A 9 -1.55 15.04 -6.88
C ARG A 9 -2.31 14.00 -6.03
N ARG A 10 -2.21 12.74 -6.41
CA ARG A 10 -2.81 11.59 -5.74
C ARG A 10 -1.89 10.38 -5.84
N LEU A 11 -2.12 9.38 -5.01
CA LEU A 11 -1.54 8.05 -5.19
C LEU A 11 -2.33 7.28 -6.26
N PRO A 12 -1.68 6.39 -7.03
CA PRO A 12 -2.40 5.49 -7.92
C PRO A 12 -3.16 4.45 -7.10
N CYS A 13 -4.24 3.94 -7.66
CA CYS A 13 -4.86 2.72 -7.16
C CYS A 13 -4.00 1.49 -7.49
N PRO A 14 -4.08 0.42 -6.71
CA PRO A 14 -3.43 -0.85 -7.04
C PRO A 14 -3.91 -1.42 -8.37
N ALA A 15 -3.06 -2.19 -9.02
CA ALA A 15 -3.47 -3.05 -10.12
C ALA A 15 -4.03 -4.37 -9.60
N ASP A 16 -4.87 -5.02 -10.40
CA ASP A 16 -5.37 -6.36 -10.12
C ASP A 16 -4.27 -7.39 -10.37
N GLY A 17 -3.77 -8.01 -9.28
CA GLY A 17 -2.76 -9.05 -9.36
C GLY A 17 -3.26 -10.37 -9.96
N SER A 18 -4.58 -10.59 -10.05
CA SER A 18 -5.17 -11.82 -10.59
C SER A 18 -5.29 -11.84 -12.12
N LEU A 19 -4.97 -10.75 -12.80
CA LEU A 19 -5.03 -10.70 -14.24
C LEU A 19 -3.87 -11.47 -14.87
N ALA A 20 -4.21 -12.41 -15.75
CA ALA A 20 -3.23 -13.22 -16.44
C ALA A 20 -2.33 -12.40 -17.36
N SER A 21 -1.13 -12.93 -17.63
CA SER A 21 -0.20 -12.36 -18.60
C SER A 21 -0.86 -12.15 -19.96
N GLY A 22 -0.66 -10.97 -20.53
CA GLY A 22 -1.28 -10.57 -21.81
C GLY A 22 -2.68 -9.94 -21.68
N ASN A 23 -3.30 -9.88 -20.49
CA ASN A 23 -4.53 -9.11 -20.29
C ASN A 23 -4.26 -7.62 -20.51
N ALA A 24 -5.13 -6.94 -21.26
CA ALA A 24 -4.96 -5.53 -21.61
C ALA A 24 -4.97 -4.59 -20.38
N GLU A 25 -5.58 -5.00 -19.27
CA GLU A 25 -5.66 -4.22 -18.02
C GLU A 25 -4.60 -4.62 -16.99
N GLN A 26 -3.81 -5.66 -17.26
CA GLN A 26 -2.76 -6.10 -16.35
C GLN A 26 -1.77 -4.96 -16.07
N GLY A 27 -1.49 -4.67 -14.83
CA GLY A 27 -0.59 -3.59 -14.42
C GLY A 27 -1.14 -2.17 -14.55
N LEU A 28 -2.40 -2.01 -14.91
CA LEU A 28 -3.09 -0.73 -14.83
C LEU A 28 -3.78 -0.57 -13.47
N GLU A 29 -3.82 0.65 -12.96
CA GLU A 29 -4.57 0.95 -11.72
C GLU A 29 -6.05 0.61 -11.87
N GLN A 30 -6.69 0.15 -10.81
CA GLN A 30 -8.11 -0.21 -10.78
C GLN A 30 -8.88 0.69 -9.80
N PRO A 31 -10.02 1.29 -10.18
CA PRO A 31 -10.69 1.21 -11.50
C PRO A 31 -9.95 1.99 -12.58
N HIS A 32 -9.99 1.48 -13.81
CA HIS A 32 -9.35 2.10 -14.96
C HIS A 32 -10.38 2.82 -15.84
N PRO A 33 -9.99 3.95 -16.47
CA PRO A 33 -8.98 4.92 -16.09
C PRO A 33 -9.53 6.01 -15.16
N GLY A 34 -8.79 6.32 -14.10
CA GLY A 34 -8.74 7.63 -13.45
C GLY A 34 -9.99 8.34 -12.94
N THR A 35 -11.17 7.74 -12.98
CA THR A 35 -12.42 8.44 -12.70
C THR A 35 -12.92 8.33 -11.28
N ALA A 36 -12.41 7.37 -10.52
CA ALA A 36 -12.75 7.25 -9.10
C ALA A 36 -11.51 6.86 -8.31
N ALA A 37 -11.35 7.46 -7.15
CA ALA A 37 -10.43 6.94 -6.15
C ALA A 37 -10.77 5.47 -5.86
N CYS A 38 -9.81 4.68 -5.41
CA CYS A 38 -10.07 3.34 -4.90
C CYS A 38 -10.87 3.46 -3.59
N THR A 39 -12.11 3.91 -3.72
CA THR A 39 -12.98 4.27 -2.60
C THR A 39 -13.51 3.05 -1.86
N VAL A 40 -13.45 1.91 -2.50
CA VAL A 40 -13.80 0.64 -1.88
C VAL A 40 -12.52 0.06 -1.29
N PRO A 41 -12.48 -0.28 0.00
CA PRO A 41 -11.30 -0.86 0.64
C PRO A 41 -10.70 -2.05 -0.12
N ALA A 42 -11.54 -2.84 -0.77
CA ALA A 42 -11.12 -3.95 -1.61
C ALA A 42 -10.24 -3.52 -2.81
N LEU A 43 -10.51 -2.35 -3.40
CA LEU A 43 -9.74 -1.81 -4.52
C LEU A 43 -8.45 -1.12 -4.10
N ALA A 44 -8.24 -0.89 -2.81
CA ALA A 44 -7.01 -0.34 -2.26
C ALA A 44 -5.93 -1.41 -2.02
N ASN A 45 -6.22 -2.65 -2.37
CA ASN A 45 -5.33 -3.81 -2.22
C ASN A 45 -5.10 -4.50 -3.56
N GLY A 46 -3.86 -4.70 -3.91
CA GLY A 46 -3.48 -5.36 -5.16
C GLY A 46 -1.97 -5.40 -5.31
N VAL A 47 -1.51 -5.21 -6.52
CA VAL A 47 -0.08 -5.17 -6.86
C VAL A 47 0.30 -3.79 -7.40
N VAL A 48 1.60 -3.52 -7.47
CA VAL A 48 2.11 -2.27 -8.05
C VAL A 48 1.50 -2.05 -9.44
N PRO A 49 0.88 -0.90 -9.72
CA PRO A 49 0.29 -0.59 -11.03
C PRO A 49 1.40 -0.14 -12.01
N TRP A 50 2.25 -1.07 -12.42
CA TRP A 50 3.49 -0.77 -13.15
C TRP A 50 3.26 -0.02 -14.46
N ARG A 51 2.22 -0.40 -15.24
CA ARG A 51 1.92 0.30 -16.50
C ARG A 51 1.43 1.72 -16.27
N THR A 52 0.60 1.94 -15.26
CA THR A 52 0.18 3.30 -14.84
C THR A 52 1.38 4.16 -14.44
N LEU A 53 2.37 3.55 -13.81
CA LEU A 53 3.60 4.22 -13.40
C LEU A 53 4.63 4.39 -14.51
N GLY A 54 4.38 3.81 -15.69
CA GLY A 54 5.33 3.81 -16.81
C GLY A 54 6.55 2.90 -16.59
N LEU A 55 6.37 1.81 -15.83
CA LEU A 55 7.38 0.81 -15.52
C LEU A 55 7.15 -0.47 -16.34
N ALA A 56 8.16 -1.30 -16.48
CA ALA A 56 8.01 -2.66 -16.95
C ALA A 56 7.48 -3.57 -15.82
N GLN A 57 6.87 -4.71 -16.17
CA GLN A 57 6.42 -5.69 -15.18
C GLN A 57 7.57 -6.17 -14.28
N GLY A 58 8.76 -6.38 -14.86
CA GLY A 58 9.95 -6.78 -14.10
C GLY A 58 10.37 -5.79 -13.01
N ASP A 59 10.07 -4.48 -13.17
CA ASP A 59 10.35 -3.47 -12.15
C ASP A 59 9.37 -3.55 -10.96
N ALA A 60 8.27 -4.26 -11.12
CA ALA A 60 7.24 -4.51 -10.11
C ALA A 60 7.23 -5.98 -9.63
N THR A 61 8.28 -6.72 -9.93
CA THR A 61 8.46 -8.13 -9.58
C THR A 61 9.71 -8.27 -8.72
N ASP A 62 9.62 -9.06 -7.67
CA ASP A 62 10.75 -9.33 -6.78
C ASP A 62 11.71 -10.41 -7.33
N ALA A 63 12.75 -10.71 -6.57
CA ALA A 63 13.77 -11.70 -6.96
C ALA A 63 13.23 -13.14 -7.04
N TRP A 64 12.07 -13.42 -6.45
CA TRP A 64 11.42 -14.72 -6.47
C TRP A 64 10.30 -14.84 -7.51
N ASN A 65 10.25 -13.89 -8.45
CA ASN A 65 9.24 -13.84 -9.52
C ASN A 65 7.81 -13.70 -8.98
N THR A 66 7.66 -12.92 -7.92
CA THR A 66 6.37 -12.56 -7.32
C THR A 66 6.11 -11.09 -7.55
N LEU A 67 4.89 -10.73 -7.95
CA LEU A 67 4.49 -9.33 -8.09
C LEU A 67 4.48 -8.67 -6.72
N ILE A 68 5.11 -7.50 -6.62
CA ILE A 68 5.16 -6.73 -5.37
C ILE A 68 3.74 -6.29 -5.01
N THR A 69 3.27 -6.73 -3.85
CA THR A 69 1.99 -6.30 -3.29
C THR A 69 2.03 -4.81 -3.01
N TYR A 70 0.97 -4.11 -3.38
CA TYR A 70 0.79 -2.69 -3.14
C TYR A 70 -0.55 -2.43 -2.44
N ARG A 71 -0.47 -1.80 -1.29
CA ARG A 71 -1.62 -1.30 -0.55
C ARG A 71 -1.51 0.21 -0.43
N VAL A 72 -2.59 0.90 -0.73
CA VAL A 72 -2.68 2.35 -0.61
C VAL A 72 -3.71 2.73 0.44
N TRP A 73 -3.42 3.77 1.21
CA TRP A 73 -4.38 4.29 2.17
C TRP A 73 -5.56 4.96 1.44
N ALA A 74 -6.73 4.33 1.55
CA ALA A 74 -7.96 4.79 0.90
C ALA A 74 -8.97 5.43 1.87
N GLY A 75 -8.55 5.69 3.12
CA GLY A 75 -9.45 6.22 4.17
C GLY A 75 -10.19 5.13 4.95
N VAL A 76 -10.82 5.51 6.06
CA VAL A 76 -11.42 4.54 7.02
C VAL A 76 -12.86 4.18 6.69
N ALA A 77 -13.63 5.03 6.03
CA ALA A 77 -15.04 4.78 5.81
C ALA A 77 -15.64 5.48 4.60
N VAL A 78 -15.15 6.59 4.18
CA VAL A 78 -15.69 7.34 3.04
C VAL A 78 -14.60 8.20 2.42
N ALA A 79 -14.61 8.18 1.20
CA ALA A 79 -13.83 8.80 0.15
C ALA A 79 -13.27 10.23 0.37
N ALA A 80 -13.72 10.99 1.33
CA ALA A 80 -13.32 12.40 1.45
C ALA A 80 -11.82 12.60 1.78
N ASN A 81 -11.13 11.57 2.31
CA ASN A 81 -9.74 11.67 2.77
C ASN A 81 -8.82 10.61 2.17
N ALA A 82 -9.23 9.96 1.09
CA ALA A 82 -8.40 8.95 0.45
C ALA A 82 -7.23 9.62 -0.27
N LEU A 83 -6.01 9.12 -0.05
CA LEU A 83 -4.81 9.59 -0.73
C LEU A 83 -4.84 9.32 -2.26
N THR A 84 -5.80 8.54 -2.71
CA THR A 84 -6.04 8.17 -4.11
C THR A 84 -7.04 9.08 -4.83
N GLN A 85 -7.72 9.98 -4.11
CA GLN A 85 -8.62 10.95 -4.73
C GLN A 85 -7.87 12.09 -5.44
N ALA A 86 -8.57 12.78 -6.32
CA ALA A 86 -8.07 14.02 -6.92
C ALA A 86 -7.61 14.98 -5.82
N ASP A 87 -6.39 15.51 -5.96
CA ASP A 87 -5.71 16.34 -4.96
C ASP A 87 -5.51 15.69 -3.59
N GLY A 88 -5.74 14.39 -3.44
CA GLY A 88 -5.62 13.66 -2.18
C GLY A 88 -4.22 13.68 -1.54
N MET A 89 -3.17 13.97 -2.31
CA MET A 89 -1.80 14.16 -1.82
C MET A 89 -1.35 15.62 -1.79
N ASN A 90 -2.22 16.55 -2.16
CA ASN A 90 -1.89 17.98 -2.20
C ASN A 90 -2.02 18.61 -0.82
N MET A 91 -0.90 18.79 -0.15
CA MET A 91 -0.79 19.44 1.17
C MET A 91 -0.40 20.91 1.05
N ASN A 92 -0.54 21.52 -0.13
CA ASN A 92 -0.29 22.94 -0.27
C ASN A 92 -1.25 23.72 0.62
N TRP A 93 -0.64 24.47 1.51
CA TRP A 93 -1.34 25.31 2.45
C TRP A 93 -1.94 26.52 1.73
N ASP A 94 -3.23 26.52 1.49
CA ASP A 94 -3.99 27.69 1.11
C ASP A 94 -4.81 28.14 2.32
N PRO A 95 -4.53 29.33 2.89
CA PRO A 95 -5.27 29.84 4.04
C PRO A 95 -6.78 29.96 3.82
N ALA A 96 -7.24 30.11 2.58
CA ALA A 96 -8.65 30.27 2.25
C ALA A 96 -9.41 28.93 2.12
N THR A 97 -8.72 27.86 1.74
CA THR A 97 -9.33 26.52 1.53
C THR A 97 -8.91 25.49 2.57
N GLN A 98 -8.24 25.91 3.59
CA GLN A 98 -7.43 25.23 4.58
C GLN A 98 -8.05 24.05 5.31
N ASN A 99 -9.33 23.95 5.40
CA ASN A 99 -9.87 23.31 6.62
C ASN A 99 -10.32 21.86 6.49
N ALA A 100 -10.84 21.41 5.37
CA ALA A 100 -11.41 20.07 5.31
C ALA A 100 -10.38 18.99 4.94
N GLN A 101 -9.50 19.29 3.98
CA GLN A 101 -8.56 18.28 3.47
C GLN A 101 -7.37 18.06 4.39
N ILE A 102 -6.72 19.13 4.87
CA ILE A 102 -5.56 19.03 5.77
C ILE A 102 -5.97 18.43 7.12
N GLN A 103 -7.12 18.81 7.66
CA GLN A 103 -7.63 18.22 8.89
C GLN A 103 -7.90 16.72 8.75
N GLY A 104 -8.42 16.30 7.61
CA GLY A 104 -8.59 14.88 7.31
C GLY A 104 -7.25 14.12 7.25
N PHE A 105 -6.22 14.72 6.66
CA PHE A 105 -4.87 14.16 6.64
C PHE A 105 -4.25 14.06 8.05
N LEU A 106 -4.40 15.08 8.88
CA LEU A 106 -3.89 15.10 10.23
C LEU A 106 -4.57 14.09 11.13
N GLN A 107 -5.86 13.80 10.88
CA GLN A 107 -6.66 12.94 11.75
C GLN A 107 -6.63 11.44 11.36
N ALA A 108 -6.39 11.12 10.08
CA ALA A 108 -6.60 9.77 9.57
C ALA A 108 -5.45 9.24 8.69
N GLY A 109 -4.28 9.81 8.79
CA GLY A 109 -3.24 9.72 7.78
C GLY A 109 -2.41 8.45 7.75
N GLY A 110 -2.86 7.42 7.05
CA GLY A 110 -2.02 6.30 6.63
C GLY A 110 -2.17 5.03 7.45
N PHE A 111 -1.45 3.99 7.04
CA PHE A 111 -1.41 2.71 7.75
C PHE A 111 -0.53 2.76 9.00
N ARG A 112 -0.92 2.00 10.00
CA ARG A 112 -0.02 1.62 11.08
C ARG A 112 0.88 0.49 10.62
N VAL A 113 2.16 0.55 10.99
CA VAL A 113 3.10 -0.54 10.75
C VAL A 113 3.87 -0.79 12.03
N CYS A 114 4.04 -2.04 12.40
CA CYS A 114 4.73 -2.46 13.61
C CYS A 114 5.80 -3.50 13.30
N SER A 115 6.79 -3.62 14.17
CA SER A 115 7.82 -4.67 14.07
C SER A 115 7.36 -6.01 14.67
N ALA A 116 6.25 -6.04 15.40
CA ALA A 116 5.74 -7.22 16.08
C ALA A 116 4.22 -7.15 16.29
N SER A 117 3.60 -8.27 16.64
CA SER A 117 2.20 -8.38 17.05
C SER A 117 2.14 -8.50 18.59
N PRO A 118 1.15 -7.90 19.26
CA PRO A 118 0.06 -7.10 18.71
C PRO A 118 0.50 -5.70 18.26
N CYS A 119 0.01 -5.28 17.10
CA CYS A 119 0.28 -3.96 16.54
C CYS A 119 -0.72 -2.94 17.12
N ALA A 120 -0.35 -2.24 18.17
CA ALA A 120 -1.20 -1.28 18.84
C ALA A 120 -0.56 0.13 18.91
N ALA A 121 -1.41 1.15 19.02
CA ALA A 121 -0.97 2.53 19.11
C ALA A 121 -0.14 2.75 20.38
N GLY A 122 0.98 3.50 20.23
CA GLY A 122 1.84 3.87 21.35
C GLY A 122 2.68 2.73 21.94
N THR A 123 2.75 1.59 21.29
CA THR A 123 3.64 0.50 21.69
C THR A 123 5.04 0.72 21.15
N ALA A 124 6.06 0.12 21.80
CA ALA A 124 7.44 0.16 21.30
C ALA A 124 7.62 -0.51 19.93
N ALA A 125 6.70 -1.41 19.54
CA ALA A 125 6.70 -2.06 18.25
C ALA A 125 6.16 -1.17 17.12
N GLU A 126 5.52 -0.03 17.40
CA GLU A 126 4.92 0.83 16.38
C GLU A 126 6.00 1.60 15.61
N LEU A 127 6.15 1.30 14.32
CA LEU A 127 7.12 1.93 13.42
C LEU A 127 6.50 3.09 12.61
N ALA A 128 5.19 3.03 12.36
CA ALA A 128 4.42 4.09 11.74
C ALA A 128 3.06 4.20 12.43
N THR A 129 2.71 5.41 12.85
CA THR A 129 1.44 5.68 13.55
C THR A 129 0.42 6.26 12.59
N ARG A 130 -0.87 6.01 12.84
CA ARG A 130 -1.98 6.51 12.01
C ARG A 130 -2.26 8.00 12.16
N THR A 131 -1.52 8.71 13.00
CA THR A 131 -1.79 10.12 13.32
C THR A 131 -0.71 11.05 12.77
N ASN A 132 -1.07 12.31 12.56
CA ASN A 132 -0.13 13.39 12.22
C ASN A 132 0.70 13.16 10.95
N MET A 133 0.12 12.50 9.92
CA MET A 133 0.78 12.22 8.63
C MET A 133 2.05 11.33 8.73
N THR A 134 2.26 10.67 9.86
CA THR A 134 3.37 9.75 10.09
C THR A 134 3.02 8.31 9.75
N GLY A 135 1.74 8.03 9.49
CA GLY A 135 1.30 6.74 8.96
C GLY A 135 1.84 6.49 7.56
N ALA A 136 1.96 5.22 7.19
CA ALA A 136 2.40 4.86 5.85
C ALA A 136 1.32 5.24 4.82
N ALA A 137 1.70 6.03 3.81
CA ALA A 137 0.81 6.41 2.71
C ALA A 137 0.40 5.19 1.89
N TYR A 138 1.33 4.28 1.76
CA TYR A 138 1.18 2.98 1.14
C TYR A 138 2.21 2.02 1.71
N VAL A 139 1.99 0.74 1.50
CA VAL A 139 2.99 -0.30 1.73
C VAL A 139 3.26 -1.06 0.44
N LEU A 140 4.52 -1.40 0.22
CA LEU A 140 4.97 -2.35 -0.79
C LEU A 140 5.50 -3.56 -0.05
N ILE A 141 5.07 -4.76 -0.45
CA ILE A 141 5.47 -6.00 0.19
C ILE A 141 5.99 -6.96 -0.87
N SER A 142 7.24 -7.39 -0.73
CA SER A 142 7.73 -8.61 -1.35
C SER A 142 7.50 -9.75 -0.36
N HIS A 143 6.88 -10.82 -0.83
CA HIS A 143 6.56 -11.99 0.00
C HIS A 143 7.72 -12.99 0.07
N GLY A 144 8.95 -12.54 -0.12
CA GLY A 144 10.17 -13.29 0.11
C GLY A 144 10.29 -14.62 -0.64
N ALA A 145 11.11 -15.50 -0.11
CA ALA A 145 11.45 -16.77 -0.76
C ALA A 145 10.29 -17.80 -0.74
N ASN A 146 9.46 -17.76 0.30
CA ASN A 146 8.30 -18.65 0.40
C ASN A 146 7.14 -18.23 -0.51
N ARG A 147 7.10 -16.95 -0.97
CA ARG A 147 6.18 -16.36 -1.93
C ARG A 147 4.71 -16.40 -1.51
N VAL A 148 4.41 -16.88 -0.32
CA VAL A 148 3.04 -17.06 0.14
C VAL A 148 2.32 -15.70 0.22
N HIS A 149 1.03 -15.67 -0.12
CA HIS A 149 0.18 -14.49 -0.16
C HIS A 149 0.47 -13.48 -1.30
N GLY A 150 1.47 -13.72 -2.13
CA GLY A 150 1.73 -12.94 -3.32
C GLY A 150 0.98 -13.42 -4.56
N PHE A 151 1.17 -12.74 -5.68
CA PHE A 151 0.78 -13.17 -7.02
C PHE A 151 2.00 -13.42 -7.86
N ASN A 152 1.98 -14.47 -8.66
CA ASN A 152 2.98 -14.61 -9.70
C ASN A 152 2.68 -13.69 -10.90
N THR A 153 3.61 -13.63 -11.83
CA THR A 153 3.49 -12.80 -13.05
C THR A 153 2.36 -13.22 -14.00
N ASP A 154 1.82 -14.44 -13.83
CA ASP A 154 0.70 -14.97 -14.60
C ASP A 154 -0.67 -14.76 -13.93
N GLY A 155 -0.72 -14.03 -12.82
CA GLY A 155 -1.95 -13.71 -12.12
C GLY A 155 -2.44 -14.80 -11.16
N VAL A 156 -1.61 -15.79 -10.84
CA VAL A 156 -1.98 -16.85 -9.91
C VAL A 156 -1.64 -16.42 -8.48
N TYR A 157 -2.65 -16.46 -7.61
CA TYR A 157 -2.45 -16.24 -6.18
C TYR A 157 -1.74 -17.44 -5.52
N LEU A 158 -0.71 -17.17 -4.78
CA LEU A 158 0.13 -18.17 -4.12
C LEU A 158 -0.38 -18.41 -2.69
N ALA A 159 -1.37 -19.29 -2.55
CA ALA A 159 -2.02 -19.57 -1.28
C ALA A 159 -1.19 -20.43 -0.33
N THR A 160 -0.20 -21.14 -0.85
CA THR A 160 0.66 -22.05 -0.09
C THR A 160 2.10 -21.63 -0.23
N ALA A 161 2.85 -21.71 0.86
CA ALA A 161 4.27 -21.41 0.86
C ALA A 161 5.06 -22.38 -0.03
N ASN A 162 6.06 -21.85 -0.71
CA ASN A 162 7.07 -22.63 -1.41
C ASN A 162 8.26 -22.84 -0.45
N GLY A 163 8.03 -23.60 0.61
CA GLY A 163 8.99 -23.78 1.70
C GLY A 163 8.31 -23.61 3.07
N PRO A 164 9.07 -23.21 4.11
CA PRO A 164 8.52 -22.94 5.43
C PRO A 164 7.60 -21.72 5.40
N GLY A 165 6.64 -21.67 6.31
CA GLY A 165 5.68 -20.56 6.44
C GLY A 165 4.27 -20.89 5.91
N PRO A 166 3.33 -19.94 5.91
CA PRO A 166 3.51 -18.61 6.50
C PRO A 166 3.60 -18.67 8.02
N GLY A 167 4.35 -17.75 8.59
CA GLY A 167 4.30 -17.51 10.01
C GLY A 167 3.13 -16.58 10.37
N PRO A 168 2.79 -16.45 11.67
CA PRO A 168 1.67 -15.62 12.11
C PRO A 168 1.80 -14.14 11.74
N LEU A 169 3.01 -13.63 11.55
CA LEU A 169 3.27 -12.26 11.17
C LEU A 169 3.10 -12.04 9.67
N GLU A 170 3.47 -13.01 8.83
CA GLU A 170 3.22 -12.97 7.38
C GLU A 170 1.73 -13.02 7.07
N ASP A 171 0.97 -13.81 7.84
CA ASP A 171 -0.49 -13.85 7.69
C ASP A 171 -1.16 -12.47 7.85
N ILE A 172 -0.55 -11.57 8.62
CA ILE A 172 -1.03 -10.19 8.74
C ILE A 172 -0.78 -9.41 7.44
N ASN A 173 0.34 -9.66 6.77
CA ASN A 173 0.73 -8.96 5.54
C ASN A 173 0.07 -9.52 4.28
N ARG A 174 -0.67 -10.61 4.40
CA ARG A 174 -1.30 -11.29 3.25
C ARG A 174 -2.08 -10.33 2.35
N ASN A 175 -1.97 -10.54 1.05
CA ASN A 175 -2.84 -9.89 0.10
C ASN A 175 -4.24 -10.49 0.18
N ALA A 176 -5.21 -9.71 0.65
CA ALA A 176 -6.58 -10.17 0.90
C ALA A 176 -7.42 -10.34 -0.39
N LEU A 177 -6.82 -10.72 -1.53
CA LEU A 177 -7.57 -10.84 -2.77
C LEU A 177 -8.70 -11.89 -2.70
N ALA A 178 -8.47 -13.02 -2.06
CA ALA A 178 -9.52 -14.02 -1.83
C ALA A 178 -10.69 -13.45 -0.99
N THR A 179 -10.49 -12.33 -0.35
CA THR A 179 -11.43 -11.61 0.50
C THR A 179 -11.51 -10.14 0.13
N ARG A 180 -11.50 -9.80 -1.16
CA ARG A 180 -11.72 -8.41 -1.64
C ARG A 180 -12.98 -7.77 -1.06
N THR A 181 -13.89 -8.55 -0.50
CA THR A 181 -15.06 -8.10 0.23
C THR A 181 -14.80 -7.79 1.71
N ALA A 182 -13.67 -8.23 2.28
CA ALA A 182 -13.31 -7.91 3.65
C ALA A 182 -12.59 -6.57 3.72
N ALA A 183 -12.85 -5.81 4.77
CA ALA A 183 -12.07 -4.60 5.05
C ALA A 183 -10.58 -4.98 5.16
N PRO A 184 -9.70 -4.26 4.48
CA PRO A 184 -8.27 -4.52 4.55
C PRO A 184 -7.78 -4.34 5.99
N ASN A 185 -6.75 -5.09 6.35
CA ASN A 185 -6.08 -4.89 7.64
C ASN A 185 -5.65 -3.41 7.76
N ASP A 186 -5.89 -2.85 8.92
CA ASP A 186 -5.54 -1.47 9.25
C ASP A 186 -4.05 -1.32 9.58
N PHE A 187 -3.32 -2.42 9.65
CA PHE A 187 -1.91 -2.44 10.02
C PHE A 187 -1.15 -3.54 9.29
N TYR A 188 0.15 -3.37 9.22
CA TYR A 188 1.11 -4.27 8.61
C TYR A 188 2.26 -4.54 9.57
N ILE A 189 2.98 -5.62 9.31
CA ILE A 189 4.18 -6.00 10.06
C ILE A 189 5.41 -5.80 9.17
N ASP A 190 6.42 -5.14 9.72
CA ASP A 190 7.76 -4.97 9.15
C ASP A 190 8.75 -5.46 10.21
N SER A 191 8.94 -6.79 10.23
CA SER A 191 9.75 -7.50 11.21
C SER A 191 11.11 -7.91 10.64
N GLU A 192 11.99 -8.35 11.50
CA GLU A 192 13.24 -8.98 11.08
C GLU A 192 12.99 -10.38 10.53
N LEU A 193 13.88 -10.82 9.62
CA LEU A 193 13.87 -12.18 9.08
C LEU A 193 13.86 -13.20 10.21
N ALA A 194 12.96 -14.18 10.14
CA ALA A 194 12.87 -15.28 11.07
C ALA A 194 12.68 -16.60 10.32
N GLU A 195 13.62 -17.53 10.47
CA GLU A 195 13.62 -18.82 9.78
C GLU A 195 13.04 -19.96 10.63
N SER A 196 12.43 -19.66 11.77
CA SER A 196 11.80 -20.66 12.63
C SER A 196 10.54 -21.24 11.95
N PRO A 197 10.37 -22.56 11.87
CA PRO A 197 9.20 -23.16 11.24
C PRO A 197 7.85 -22.75 11.85
N THR A 198 7.84 -22.31 13.11
CA THR A 198 6.63 -21.86 13.83
C THR A 198 6.45 -20.34 13.84
N ALA A 199 7.47 -19.60 13.41
CA ALA A 199 7.46 -18.14 13.40
C ALA A 199 8.22 -17.62 12.17
N TYR A 200 8.04 -18.28 11.04
CA TYR A 200 8.70 -17.89 9.80
C TYR A 200 8.25 -16.50 9.36
N TYR A 201 9.19 -15.67 8.92
CA TYR A 201 8.94 -14.35 8.39
C TYR A 201 10.06 -13.94 7.43
N ASP A 202 9.74 -13.76 6.15
CA ASP A 202 10.69 -13.29 5.14
C ASP A 202 10.13 -12.15 4.27
N ASP A 203 8.99 -11.59 4.65
CA ASP A 203 8.42 -10.43 3.98
C ASP A 203 9.36 -9.21 4.06
N ILE A 204 9.52 -8.52 2.94
CA ILE A 204 10.22 -7.24 2.88
C ILE A 204 9.19 -6.13 2.70
N VAL A 205 9.10 -5.22 3.67
CA VAL A 205 8.08 -4.17 3.70
C VAL A 205 8.69 -2.78 3.52
N LEU A 206 8.24 -2.05 2.51
CA LEU A 206 8.54 -0.63 2.32
C LEU A 206 7.29 0.20 2.66
N ARG A 207 7.43 1.20 3.55
CA ARG A 207 6.32 1.95 4.15
C ARG A 207 6.57 3.45 4.23
N PRO A 208 6.67 4.19 3.10
CA PRO A 208 6.88 5.62 3.15
C PRO A 208 5.69 6.34 3.80
N THR A 209 5.98 7.29 4.66
CA THR A 209 4.94 8.06 5.34
C THR A 209 4.23 9.01 4.39
N VAL A 210 3.00 9.41 4.73
CA VAL A 210 2.23 10.38 3.95
C VAL A 210 3.03 11.67 3.75
N MET A 211 3.67 12.18 4.83
CA MET A 211 4.49 13.39 4.76
C MET A 211 5.70 13.20 3.84
N ALA A 212 6.40 12.07 3.95
CA ALA A 212 7.58 11.83 3.12
C ALA A 212 7.25 11.81 1.62
N VAL A 213 6.13 11.17 1.24
CA VAL A 213 5.68 11.14 -0.15
C VAL A 213 5.28 12.52 -0.64
N ALA A 214 4.53 13.29 0.14
CA ALA A 214 4.10 14.63 -0.22
C ALA A 214 5.30 15.57 -0.39
N MET A 215 6.25 15.55 0.55
CA MET A 215 7.46 16.38 0.46
C MET A 215 8.31 16.02 -0.76
N ALA A 216 8.51 14.74 -1.01
CA ALA A 216 9.27 14.26 -2.18
C ALA A 216 8.60 14.65 -3.51
N ALA A 217 7.27 14.73 -3.54
CA ALA A 217 6.49 15.17 -4.71
C ALA A 217 6.37 16.72 -4.83
N GLY A 218 6.95 17.48 -3.90
CA GLY A 218 6.83 18.95 -3.88
C GLY A 218 5.44 19.45 -3.51
N LEU A 219 4.62 18.61 -2.89
CA LEU A 219 3.24 18.88 -2.47
C LEU A 219 3.11 19.08 -0.95
N GLY A 220 4.23 19.10 -0.23
CA GLY A 220 4.26 19.36 1.19
C GLY A 220 3.81 20.78 1.55
N PRO A 221 3.55 21.06 2.85
CA PRO A 221 3.16 22.36 3.31
C PRO A 221 4.22 23.41 2.92
N ARG A 222 3.81 24.40 2.20
CA ARG A 222 4.66 25.57 1.87
C ARG A 222 4.36 26.66 2.87
N ARG A 223 5.39 27.28 3.41
CA ARG A 223 5.21 28.53 4.16
C ARG A 223 4.72 29.60 3.18
N PRO A 224 3.75 30.43 3.59
CA PRO A 224 3.36 31.59 2.82
C PRO A 224 4.52 32.58 2.63
#